data_1cdf332782b3812ad537977de6af5a35
#
_entry.id   1cdf332782b3812ad537977de6af5a35
#
_cell.length_a   1.000
_cell.length_b   1.000
_cell.length_c   1.000
_cell.angle_alpha   90.00
_cell.angle_beta   90.00
_cell.angle_gamma   90.00
#
_symmetry.space_group_name_H-M   'P 1'
#
loop_
_entity.id
_entity.type
_entity.pdbx_description
1 polymer ?
#
loop_
_entity_poly.entity_id
_entity_poly.type
_entity_poly.pdbx_seq_one_letter_code
_entity_poly.pdbx_strand_id
1 'polypeptide(L)'
;MIKLVYIVRKRDDISFKDFSAYWLEKHGPLVRSFAKTMRARKYIQSHAVAPEASAAIAQSRGMPPGFDGITEVWWDSLEEMNAGGGSEESQKIGRALIDDESKFIDLKRSHIFMTEEHTIFDFTDDKS
;
A
#
# COMPACT_ATOMS: atom_id res chain seq x y z
N MET A 1 11.98 11.39 -5.67
CA MET A 1 11.27 10.70 -4.58
C MET A 1 11.38 9.21 -4.72
N ILE A 2 11.37 8.51 -3.62
CA ILE A 2 11.27 7.05 -3.60
C ILE A 2 9.89 6.64 -3.11
N LYS A 3 9.46 5.46 -3.49
CA LYS A 3 8.14 4.96 -3.17
C LYS A 3 8.22 3.51 -2.69
N LEU A 4 7.60 3.24 -1.54
CA LEU A 4 7.33 1.88 -1.08
C LEU A 4 6.06 1.40 -1.74
N VAL A 5 6.10 0.19 -2.29
CA VAL A 5 4.93 -0.49 -2.86
C VAL A 5 4.64 -1.73 -2.02
N TYR A 6 3.42 -1.83 -1.53
CA TYR A 6 2.95 -2.93 -0.71
C TYR A 6 1.78 -3.58 -1.44
N ILE A 7 2.04 -4.75 -2.03
CA ILE A 7 1.02 -5.50 -2.77
C ILE A 7 0.35 -6.44 -1.79
N VAL A 8 -0.93 -6.20 -1.51
CA VAL A 8 -1.61 -6.84 -0.39
C VAL A 8 -2.65 -7.88 -0.82
N ARG A 9 -2.69 -8.98 -0.07
CA ARG A 9 -3.76 -9.96 -0.10
C ARG A 9 -4.50 -9.90 1.23
N LYS A 10 -5.81 -9.92 1.17
CA LYS A 10 -6.64 -9.95 2.38
C LYS A 10 -6.51 -11.30 3.08
N ARG A 11 -6.81 -11.35 4.35
CA ARG A 11 -6.97 -12.60 5.07
C ARG A 11 -8.14 -13.38 4.48
N ASP A 12 -7.98 -14.70 4.39
CA ASP A 12 -9.01 -15.57 3.83
C ASP A 12 -10.28 -15.62 4.68
N ASP A 13 -10.18 -15.30 5.98
CA ASP A 13 -11.29 -15.37 6.92
C ASP A 13 -12.17 -14.11 6.97
N ILE A 14 -11.89 -13.12 6.11
CA ILE A 14 -12.72 -11.92 6.01
C ILE A 14 -13.14 -11.70 4.55
N SER A 15 -14.29 -11.05 4.37
CA SER A 15 -14.77 -10.69 3.03
C SER A 15 -13.95 -9.55 2.45
N PHE A 16 -13.97 -9.41 1.13
CA PHE A 16 -13.34 -8.25 0.48
C PHE A 16 -13.95 -6.94 0.96
N LYS A 17 -15.27 -6.90 1.15
CA LYS A 17 -15.98 -5.72 1.64
C LYS A 17 -15.46 -5.30 3.01
N ASP A 18 -15.32 -6.24 3.93
CA ASP A 18 -14.85 -5.95 5.28
C ASP A 18 -13.37 -5.57 5.29
N PHE A 19 -12.56 -6.25 4.47
CA PHE A 19 -11.15 -5.92 4.27
C PHE A 19 -10.99 -4.47 3.79
N SER A 20 -11.72 -4.12 2.73
CA SER A 20 -11.64 -2.80 2.12
C SER A 20 -12.10 -1.70 3.08
N ALA A 21 -13.19 -1.94 3.82
CA ALA A 21 -13.72 -0.99 4.80
C ALA A 21 -12.74 -0.77 5.95
N TYR A 22 -12.18 -1.84 6.50
CA TYR A 22 -11.21 -1.74 7.59
C TYR A 22 -9.94 -0.99 7.15
N TRP A 23 -9.43 -1.34 5.98
CA TRP A 23 -8.24 -0.73 5.41
C TRP A 23 -8.42 0.79 5.25
N LEU A 24 -9.56 1.20 4.69
CA LEU A 24 -9.85 2.62 4.45
C LEU A 24 -10.20 3.37 5.74
N GLU A 25 -11.08 2.82 6.55
CA GLU A 25 -11.72 3.55 7.66
C GLU A 25 -10.97 3.44 8.98
N LYS A 26 -10.16 2.39 9.18
CA LYS A 26 -9.42 2.15 10.41
C LYS A 26 -7.93 2.27 10.21
N HIS A 27 -7.37 1.53 9.27
CA HIS A 27 -5.92 1.52 9.04
C HIS A 27 -5.43 2.83 8.44
N GLY A 28 -6.17 3.39 7.48
CA GLY A 28 -5.80 4.66 6.84
C GLY A 28 -5.60 5.79 7.84
N PRO A 29 -6.57 6.07 8.72
CA PRO A 29 -6.40 7.09 9.75
C PRO A 29 -5.25 6.81 10.71
N LEU A 30 -4.98 5.54 11.03
CA LEU A 30 -3.84 5.16 11.86
C LEU A 30 -2.52 5.55 11.18
N VAL A 31 -2.35 5.21 9.91
CA VAL A 31 -1.17 5.60 9.13
C VAL A 31 -1.02 7.11 9.10
N ARG A 32 -2.13 7.82 8.86
CA ARG A 32 -2.12 9.29 8.82
C ARG A 32 -1.62 9.89 10.13
N SER A 33 -1.99 9.29 11.26
CA SER A 33 -1.56 9.78 12.58
C SER A 33 -0.04 9.71 12.78
N PHE A 34 0.64 8.82 12.05
CA PHE A 34 2.08 8.62 12.15
C PHE A 34 2.88 9.28 11.03
N ALA A 35 2.21 9.91 10.06
CA ALA A 35 2.84 10.38 8.82
C ALA A 35 4.00 11.35 9.09
N LYS A 36 3.83 12.29 10.01
CA LYS A 36 4.86 13.29 10.31
C LYS A 36 6.10 12.65 10.93
N THR A 37 5.93 11.76 11.89
CA THR A 37 7.05 11.08 12.54
C THR A 37 7.80 10.21 11.54
N MET A 38 7.09 9.56 10.63
CA MET A 38 7.68 8.73 9.58
C MET A 38 8.31 9.55 8.45
N ARG A 39 8.03 10.85 8.40
CA ARG A 39 8.44 11.76 7.31
C ARG A 39 7.87 11.37 5.95
N ALA A 40 6.77 10.63 5.95
CA ALA A 40 6.09 10.24 4.73
C ALA A 40 5.43 11.46 4.07
N ARG A 41 5.58 11.57 2.74
CA ARG A 41 5.07 12.71 1.97
C ARG A 41 3.70 12.45 1.38
N LYS A 42 3.39 11.18 1.12
CA LYS A 42 2.16 10.80 0.45
C LYS A 42 1.86 9.33 0.76
N TYR A 43 0.60 9.01 0.93
CA TYR A 43 0.12 7.66 1.16
C TYR A 43 -1.16 7.45 0.36
N ILE A 44 -1.19 6.40 -0.45
CA ILE A 44 -2.36 6.06 -1.27
C ILE A 44 -2.68 4.58 -1.08
N GLN A 45 -3.95 4.28 -0.90
CA GLN A 45 -4.49 2.94 -0.98
C GLN A 45 -5.21 2.77 -2.31
N SER A 46 -4.91 1.69 -3.03
CA SER A 46 -5.63 1.31 -4.24
C SER A 46 -6.34 0.00 -3.97
N HIS A 47 -7.65 0.05 -3.87
CA HIS A 47 -8.50 -1.11 -3.58
C HIS A 47 -8.90 -1.77 -4.89
N ALA A 48 -8.79 -3.09 -4.98
CA ALA A 48 -9.13 -3.81 -6.20
C ALA A 48 -10.58 -3.56 -6.61
N VAL A 49 -10.80 -3.41 -7.91
CA VAL A 49 -12.11 -3.24 -8.53
C VAL A 49 -12.18 -4.11 -9.78
N ALA A 50 -13.38 -4.31 -10.31
CA ALA A 50 -13.59 -4.99 -11.59
C ALA A 50 -12.83 -6.32 -11.68
N PRO A 51 -13.13 -7.31 -10.81
CA PRO A 51 -12.38 -8.57 -10.79
C PRO A 51 -12.40 -9.33 -12.12
N GLU A 52 -13.48 -9.23 -12.88
CA GLU A 52 -13.58 -9.88 -14.20
C GLU A 52 -12.61 -9.27 -15.20
N ALA A 53 -12.51 -7.94 -15.23
CA ALA A 53 -11.58 -7.24 -16.12
C ALA A 53 -10.14 -7.56 -15.73
N SER A 54 -9.82 -7.53 -14.44
CA SER A 54 -8.49 -7.87 -13.94
C SER A 54 -8.12 -9.31 -14.30
N ALA A 55 -9.03 -10.25 -14.10
CA ALA A 55 -8.81 -11.67 -14.42
C ALA A 55 -8.56 -11.86 -15.92
N ALA A 56 -9.33 -11.19 -16.77
CA ALA A 56 -9.17 -11.31 -18.22
C ALA A 56 -7.80 -10.79 -18.69
N ILE A 57 -7.37 -9.64 -18.15
CA ILE A 57 -6.06 -9.07 -18.48
C ILE A 57 -4.93 -10.00 -18.03
N ALA A 58 -5.01 -10.51 -16.80
CA ALA A 58 -4.02 -11.43 -16.26
C ALA A 58 -3.96 -12.72 -17.09
N GLN A 59 -5.13 -13.28 -17.42
CA GLN A 59 -5.23 -14.52 -18.20
C GLN A 59 -4.60 -14.35 -19.59
N SER A 60 -4.75 -13.19 -20.23
CA SER A 60 -4.16 -12.94 -21.54
C SER A 60 -2.64 -13.04 -21.53
N ARG A 61 -2.03 -13.00 -20.36
CA ARG A 61 -0.58 -13.08 -20.15
C ARG A 61 -0.16 -14.33 -19.38
N GLY A 62 -1.08 -15.28 -19.19
CA GLY A 62 -0.80 -16.51 -18.45
C GLY A 62 -0.51 -16.28 -16.96
N MET A 63 -1.01 -15.20 -16.41
CA MET A 63 -0.79 -14.85 -15.00
C MET A 63 -1.91 -15.36 -14.10
N PRO A 64 -1.59 -15.76 -12.85
CA PRO A 64 -2.62 -16.13 -11.88
C PRO A 64 -3.44 -14.90 -11.46
N PRO A 65 -4.61 -15.11 -10.82
CA PRO A 65 -5.41 -14.01 -10.28
C PRO A 65 -4.60 -13.16 -9.31
N GLY A 66 -4.90 -11.88 -9.30
CA GLY A 66 -4.10 -10.87 -8.64
C GLY A 66 -4.35 -10.72 -7.16
N PHE A 67 -3.97 -9.57 -6.69
CA PHE A 67 -4.00 -9.16 -5.30
C PHE A 67 -5.28 -8.37 -5.01
N ASP A 68 -5.48 -8.02 -3.74
CA ASP A 68 -6.67 -7.30 -3.31
C ASP A 68 -6.47 -5.78 -3.28
N GLY A 69 -5.22 -5.34 -3.37
CA GLY A 69 -4.91 -3.93 -3.45
C GLY A 69 -3.44 -3.63 -3.36
N ILE A 70 -3.13 -2.35 -3.40
CA ILE A 70 -1.77 -1.83 -3.31
C ILE A 70 -1.75 -0.65 -2.36
N THR A 71 -0.79 -0.62 -1.44
CA THR A 71 -0.44 0.56 -0.67
C THR A 71 0.80 1.19 -1.30
N GLU A 72 0.80 2.50 -1.41
CA GLU A 72 1.97 3.25 -1.89
C GLU A 72 2.27 4.37 -0.92
N VAL A 73 3.55 4.48 -0.54
CA VAL A 73 4.01 5.52 0.38
C VAL A 73 5.26 6.17 -0.21
N TRP A 74 5.27 7.50 -0.26
CA TRP A 74 6.37 8.27 -0.84
C TRP A 74 7.16 9.01 0.22
N TRP A 75 8.48 9.06 0.02
CA TRP A 75 9.42 9.89 0.79
C TRP A 75 10.27 10.71 -0.20
N ASP A 76 10.80 11.82 0.28
CA ASP A 76 11.70 12.65 -0.55
C ASP A 76 12.95 11.87 -0.98
N SER A 77 13.47 11.01 -0.10
CA SER A 77 14.65 10.21 -0.35
C SER A 77 14.71 9.02 0.59
N LEU A 78 15.58 8.07 0.30
CA LEU A 78 15.88 6.96 1.20
C LEU A 78 16.41 7.45 2.54
N GLU A 79 17.22 8.52 2.52
CA GLU A 79 17.74 9.13 3.74
C GLU A 79 16.62 9.64 4.63
N GLU A 80 15.61 10.30 4.05
CA GLU A 80 14.47 10.79 4.80
C GLU A 80 13.64 9.65 5.39
N MET A 81 13.43 8.59 4.63
CA MET A 81 12.74 7.40 5.13
C MET A 81 13.49 6.79 6.33
N ASN A 82 14.80 6.62 6.20
CA ASN A 82 15.62 6.03 7.25
C ASN A 82 15.70 6.95 8.48
N ALA A 83 15.76 8.26 8.28
CA ALA A 83 15.76 9.22 9.38
C ALA A 83 14.48 9.15 10.21
N GLY A 84 13.34 8.94 9.53
CA GLY A 84 12.06 8.74 10.19
C GLY A 84 11.93 7.38 10.87
N GLY A 85 12.77 6.40 10.52
CA GLY A 85 12.65 5.02 10.98
C GLY A 85 13.56 4.60 12.11
N GLY A 86 14.55 5.44 12.49
CA GLY A 86 15.63 5.03 13.39
C GLY A 86 15.38 5.24 14.88
N SER A 87 14.37 6.00 15.27
CA SER A 87 14.11 6.32 16.67
C SER A 87 13.29 5.22 17.35
N GLU A 88 13.32 5.20 18.69
CA GLU A 88 12.50 4.30 19.48
C GLU A 88 11.02 4.50 19.20
N GLU A 89 10.60 5.76 19.05
CA GLU A 89 9.22 6.12 18.68
C GLU A 89 8.84 5.52 17.33
N SER A 90 9.72 5.61 16.34
CA SER A 90 9.48 5.04 15.01
C SER A 90 9.38 3.53 15.03
N GLN A 91 10.14 2.86 15.89
CA GLN A 91 10.05 1.42 16.07
C GLN A 91 8.69 1.01 16.67
N LYS A 92 8.17 1.80 17.61
CA LYS A 92 6.83 1.58 18.16
C LYS A 92 5.75 1.76 17.09
N ILE A 93 5.90 2.76 16.24
CA ILE A 93 5.00 3.00 15.12
C ILE A 93 5.02 1.80 14.17
N GLY A 94 6.19 1.32 13.82
CA GLY A 94 6.33 0.14 12.95
C GLY A 94 5.60 -1.07 13.51
N ARG A 95 5.74 -1.33 14.79
CA ARG A 95 5.03 -2.44 15.46
C ARG A 95 3.53 -2.23 15.45
N ALA A 96 3.07 -1.00 15.72
CA ALA A 96 1.64 -0.68 15.72
C ALA A 96 1.03 -0.89 14.33
N LEU A 97 1.75 -0.50 13.27
CA LEU A 97 1.29 -0.69 11.90
C LEU A 97 1.21 -2.17 11.54
N ILE A 98 2.23 -2.95 11.87
CA ILE A 98 2.26 -4.40 11.61
C ILE A 98 1.14 -5.10 12.37
N ASP A 99 0.94 -4.76 13.63
CA ASP A 99 -0.14 -5.34 14.44
C ASP A 99 -1.51 -5.05 13.82
N ASP A 100 -1.73 -3.84 13.34
CA ASP A 100 -2.99 -3.47 12.70
C ASP A 100 -3.15 -4.16 11.36
N GLU A 101 -2.08 -4.21 10.54
CA GLU A 101 -2.07 -4.91 9.26
C GLU A 101 -2.43 -6.38 9.41
N SER A 102 -1.93 -7.03 10.43
CA SER A 102 -2.20 -8.46 10.67
C SER A 102 -3.68 -8.78 10.87
N LYS A 103 -4.50 -7.78 11.18
CA LYS A 103 -5.93 -7.96 11.40
C LYS A 103 -6.71 -8.16 10.10
N PHE A 104 -6.18 -7.68 8.98
CA PHE A 104 -6.92 -7.72 7.70
C PHE A 104 -6.07 -8.19 6.52
N ILE A 105 -4.74 -8.18 6.62
CA ILE A 105 -3.81 -8.58 5.56
C ILE A 105 -3.22 -9.95 5.86
N ASP A 106 -3.13 -10.79 4.83
CA ASP A 106 -2.35 -12.01 4.87
C ASP A 106 -0.89 -11.63 4.55
N LEU A 107 -0.11 -11.40 5.59
CA LEU A 107 1.26 -10.91 5.45
C LEU A 107 2.16 -11.88 4.70
N LYS A 108 1.95 -13.19 4.87
CA LYS A 108 2.77 -14.23 4.23
C LYS A 108 2.57 -14.31 2.72
N ARG A 109 1.42 -13.85 2.23
CA ARG A 109 1.06 -13.88 0.80
C ARG A 109 1.08 -12.50 0.18
N SER A 110 1.56 -11.51 0.89
CA SER A 110 1.71 -10.15 0.41
C SER A 110 3.19 -9.84 0.15
N HIS A 111 3.45 -8.77 -0.59
CA HIS A 111 4.83 -8.38 -0.95
C HIS A 111 5.02 -6.90 -0.72
N ILE A 112 6.23 -6.52 -0.33
CA ILE A 112 6.59 -5.13 -0.11
C ILE A 112 8.02 -4.87 -0.62
N PHE A 113 8.20 -3.77 -1.34
CA PHE A 113 9.52 -3.40 -1.86
C PHE A 113 9.59 -1.93 -2.21
N MET A 114 10.79 -1.42 -2.34
CA MET A 114 11.04 -0.02 -2.68
C MET A 114 11.17 0.15 -4.18
N THR A 115 10.67 1.28 -4.70
CA THR A 115 10.69 1.62 -6.12
C THR A 115 11.06 3.07 -6.32
N GLU A 116 11.44 3.39 -7.55
CA GLU A 116 11.57 4.75 -8.04
C GLU A 116 10.70 4.88 -9.28
N GLU A 117 9.90 5.95 -9.34
CA GLU A 117 8.99 6.15 -10.45
C GLU A 117 9.68 6.77 -11.65
N HIS A 118 9.35 6.28 -12.84
CA HIS A 118 9.76 6.89 -14.11
C HIS A 118 8.50 7.12 -14.93
N THR A 119 8.09 8.39 -15.07
CA THR A 119 6.90 8.73 -15.83
C THR A 119 7.20 8.64 -17.33
N ILE A 120 6.53 7.72 -18.01
CA ILE A 120 6.69 7.58 -19.47
C ILE A 120 5.80 8.57 -20.19
N PHE A 121 4.56 8.71 -19.73
CA PHE A 121 3.67 9.80 -20.17
C PHE A 121 2.63 10.04 -19.08
N ASP A 122 2.10 11.25 -19.06
CA ASP A 122 1.02 11.63 -18.14
C ASP A 122 0.14 12.67 -18.86
N PHE A 123 -1.07 12.25 -19.19
CA PHE A 123 -2.05 13.11 -19.86
C PHE A 123 -3.20 13.49 -18.92
N THR A 124 -3.05 13.27 -17.62
CA THR A 124 -4.14 13.49 -16.66
C THR A 124 -4.59 14.95 -16.59
N ASP A 125 -3.71 15.92 -16.93
CA ASP A 125 -4.05 17.33 -16.98
C ASP A 125 -4.61 17.76 -18.35
N ASP A 126 -4.60 16.87 -19.33
CA ASP A 126 -5.12 17.14 -20.66
C ASP A 126 -6.64 16.97 -20.67
N LYS A 127 -7.36 18.00 -21.06
CA LYS A 127 -8.83 18.03 -21.08
C LYS A 127 -9.43 17.86 -22.47
N SER A 128 -8.61 17.68 -23.49
CA SER A 128 -9.07 17.56 -24.88
C SER A 128 -9.57 16.16 -25.25
#